data_2f3c9f9db969d2af387f130f1a2a3d4c
#
_entry.id   2f3c9f9db969d2af387f130f1a2a3d4c
#
_cell.length_a   1.000
_cell.length_b   1.000
_cell.length_c   1.000
_cell.angle_alpha   90.00
_cell.angle_beta   90.00
_cell.angle_gamma   90.00
#
_symmetry.space_group_name_H-M   'P 1'
#
loop_
_entity.id
_entity.type
_entity.pdbx_description
1 polymer ?
#
loop_
_entity_poly.entity_id
_entity_poly.type
_entity_poly.pdbx_seq_one_letter_code
_entity_poly.pdbx_strand_id
1 'polypeptide(L)'
;MDKIYIFGHRKPDTDSVTSAIALEYLKKSLGIYAEARVLSEINDETKFVLDKFNVKCPKYLNDVKLQIKDIEYHKNMFQSEYASIEEVYNYMDKNNITGVPIVDTSNRFKDIITAKIMLKEAFRSDSENIYTSYDNILKTLEGSAVLRFDSEIKGNVTAVTFKSTTFIEKFPLSENDILIVGDRHSIIEDAVSSKIKLLIITGDNDIKEEH
;
A
#
# COMPACT_ATOMS: atom_id res chain seq x y z
N MET A 1 -9.42 6.87 28.64
CA MET A 1 -9.07 5.96 29.76
C MET A 1 -9.43 4.56 29.32
N ASP A 2 -8.47 3.66 29.36
CA ASP A 2 -8.69 2.28 28.98
C ASP A 2 -9.51 1.55 30.03
N LYS A 3 -10.39 0.68 29.57
CA LYS A 3 -11.28 -0.09 30.40
C LYS A 3 -10.54 -1.26 31.05
N ILE A 4 -10.57 -1.37 32.36
CA ILE A 4 -9.94 -2.45 33.11
C ILE A 4 -10.93 -3.60 33.29
N TYR A 5 -10.59 -4.81 32.80
CA TYR A 5 -11.35 -6.01 33.12
C TYR A 5 -10.77 -6.70 34.34
N ILE A 6 -11.70 -7.08 35.26
CA ILE A 6 -11.37 -7.75 36.53
C ILE A 6 -11.99 -9.15 36.47
N PHE A 7 -11.18 -10.18 36.63
CA PHE A 7 -11.63 -11.55 36.61
C PHE A 7 -10.75 -12.40 37.54
N GLY A 8 -11.30 -13.48 38.04
CA GLY A 8 -10.60 -14.41 38.90
C GLY A 8 -10.23 -15.72 38.19
N HIS A 9 -10.56 -16.86 38.80
CA HIS A 9 -10.22 -18.18 38.30
C HIS A 9 -10.91 -18.52 36.98
N ARG A 10 -10.25 -19.40 36.18
CA ARG A 10 -10.84 -19.94 34.96
C ARG A 10 -12.16 -20.68 35.19
N LYS A 11 -12.27 -21.41 36.33
CA LYS A 11 -13.51 -21.99 36.82
C LYS A 11 -13.95 -21.14 38.02
N PRO A 12 -14.80 -20.12 37.80
CA PRO A 12 -15.12 -19.17 38.84
C PRO A 12 -15.96 -19.82 39.92
N ASP A 13 -15.51 -19.72 41.15
CA ASP A 13 -16.25 -20.02 42.37
C ASP A 13 -16.87 -18.74 42.96
N THR A 14 -17.62 -18.88 44.06
CA THR A 14 -18.34 -17.76 44.69
C THR A 14 -17.37 -16.66 45.12
N ASP A 15 -16.22 -17.02 45.70
CA ASP A 15 -15.23 -16.05 46.16
C ASP A 15 -14.63 -15.27 44.99
N SER A 16 -14.23 -16.00 43.93
CA SER A 16 -13.67 -15.41 42.71
C SER A 16 -14.62 -14.38 42.09
N VAL A 17 -15.90 -14.70 41.96
CA VAL A 17 -16.90 -13.82 41.33
C VAL A 17 -17.22 -12.62 42.23
N THR A 18 -17.45 -12.85 43.53
CA THR A 18 -17.80 -11.75 44.46
C THR A 18 -16.64 -10.79 44.69
N SER A 19 -15.41 -11.30 44.75
CA SER A 19 -14.19 -10.46 44.81
C SER A 19 -14.01 -9.59 43.58
N ALA A 20 -14.26 -10.14 42.38
CA ALA A 20 -14.19 -9.37 41.13
C ALA A 20 -15.24 -8.24 41.11
N ILE A 21 -16.47 -8.50 41.56
CA ILE A 21 -17.55 -7.51 41.67
C ILE A 21 -17.19 -6.42 42.72
N ALA A 22 -16.67 -6.82 43.88
CA ALA A 22 -16.25 -5.89 44.91
C ALA A 22 -15.13 -4.95 44.45
N LEU A 23 -14.16 -5.50 43.73
CA LEU A 23 -13.06 -4.70 43.16
C LEU A 23 -13.53 -3.77 42.03
N GLU A 24 -14.49 -4.21 41.19
CA GLU A 24 -15.15 -3.33 40.22
C GLU A 24 -15.80 -2.12 40.90
N TYR A 25 -16.55 -2.38 41.95
CA TYR A 25 -17.21 -1.31 42.74
C TYR A 25 -16.19 -0.32 43.32
N LEU A 26 -15.13 -0.83 43.95
CA LEU A 26 -14.07 -0.01 44.51
C LEU A 26 -13.37 0.83 43.42
N LYS A 27 -13.01 0.23 42.28
CA LYS A 27 -12.37 0.97 41.17
C LYS A 27 -13.27 2.07 40.64
N LYS A 28 -14.57 1.78 40.46
CA LYS A 28 -15.53 2.77 39.98
C LYS A 28 -15.71 3.93 40.98
N SER A 29 -15.73 3.67 42.30
CA SER A 29 -15.80 4.71 43.30
C SER A 29 -14.57 5.62 43.32
N LEU A 30 -13.43 5.13 42.84
CA LEU A 30 -12.21 5.90 42.66
C LEU A 30 -12.12 6.59 41.29
N GLY A 31 -13.19 6.58 40.49
CA GLY A 31 -13.24 7.19 39.16
C GLY A 31 -12.50 6.38 38.06
N ILE A 32 -12.13 5.13 38.35
CA ILE A 32 -11.46 4.25 37.40
C ILE A 32 -12.50 3.42 36.67
N TYR A 33 -12.46 3.41 35.32
CA TYR A 33 -13.38 2.62 34.52
C TYR A 33 -13.00 1.15 34.53
N ALA A 34 -13.70 0.36 35.35
CA ALA A 34 -13.47 -1.07 35.51
C ALA A 34 -14.76 -1.87 35.32
N GLU A 35 -14.67 -3.14 34.95
CA GLU A 35 -15.78 -4.05 34.74
C GLU A 35 -15.40 -5.48 35.17
N ALA A 36 -16.18 -6.09 36.06
CA ALA A 36 -16.04 -7.48 36.45
C ALA A 36 -16.47 -8.41 35.30
N ARG A 37 -15.74 -9.49 35.12
CA ARG A 37 -15.96 -10.51 34.08
C ARG A 37 -15.78 -11.92 34.68
N VAL A 38 -16.41 -12.89 34.04
CA VAL A 38 -16.19 -14.33 34.32
C VAL A 38 -15.62 -15.04 33.07
N LEU A 39 -14.78 -16.07 33.29
CA LEU A 39 -14.09 -16.77 32.23
C LEU A 39 -14.79 -18.07 31.80
N SER A 40 -15.75 -18.56 32.61
CA SER A 40 -16.61 -19.69 32.29
C SER A 40 -17.95 -19.58 33.06
N GLU A 41 -18.80 -20.58 32.88
CA GLU A 41 -20.06 -20.65 33.66
C GLU A 41 -19.79 -20.66 35.17
N ILE A 42 -20.61 -19.89 35.89
CA ILE A 42 -20.61 -19.87 37.33
C ILE A 42 -21.38 -21.09 37.87
N ASN A 43 -20.99 -21.60 39.04
CA ASN A 43 -21.65 -22.70 39.70
C ASN A 43 -22.99 -22.30 40.32
N ASP A 44 -23.79 -23.27 40.76
CA ASP A 44 -25.12 -23.02 41.31
C ASP A 44 -25.08 -22.31 42.66
N GLU A 45 -24.06 -22.53 43.47
CA GLU A 45 -23.82 -21.79 44.71
C GLU A 45 -23.63 -20.30 44.41
N THR A 46 -22.79 -19.95 43.45
CA THR A 46 -22.56 -18.55 43.03
C THR A 46 -23.86 -17.92 42.50
N LYS A 47 -24.62 -18.64 41.67
CA LYS A 47 -25.93 -18.17 41.19
C LYS A 47 -26.86 -17.88 42.35
N PHE A 48 -26.98 -18.82 43.29
CA PHE A 48 -27.82 -18.63 44.48
C PHE A 48 -27.43 -17.40 45.31
N VAL A 49 -26.11 -17.17 45.52
CA VAL A 49 -25.63 -16.01 46.27
C VAL A 49 -25.94 -14.72 45.53
N LEU A 50 -25.68 -14.65 44.23
CA LEU A 50 -25.96 -13.45 43.44
C LEU A 50 -27.45 -13.13 43.39
N ASP A 51 -28.30 -14.14 43.21
CA ASP A 51 -29.76 -13.98 43.20
C ASP A 51 -30.28 -13.53 44.56
N LYS A 52 -29.79 -14.13 45.65
CA LYS A 52 -30.19 -13.76 47.03
C LYS A 52 -29.92 -12.30 47.34
N PHE A 53 -28.82 -11.75 46.84
CA PHE A 53 -28.45 -10.34 47.08
C PHE A 53 -28.84 -9.42 45.92
N ASN A 54 -29.57 -9.92 44.93
CA ASN A 54 -30.01 -9.17 43.75
C ASN A 54 -28.84 -8.50 43.02
N VAL A 55 -27.70 -9.21 42.90
CA VAL A 55 -26.49 -8.76 42.22
C VAL A 55 -26.45 -9.38 40.85
N LYS A 56 -26.25 -8.54 39.83
CA LYS A 56 -26.17 -9.01 38.45
C LYS A 56 -24.90 -9.80 38.20
N CYS A 57 -25.04 -10.98 37.56
CA CYS A 57 -23.90 -11.78 37.15
C CYS A 57 -22.99 -11.03 36.14
N PRO A 58 -21.67 -11.01 36.34
CA PRO A 58 -20.74 -10.45 35.40
C PRO A 58 -20.82 -11.12 34.04
N LYS A 59 -20.57 -10.34 32.98
CA LYS A 59 -20.56 -10.87 31.60
C LYS A 59 -19.35 -11.75 31.36
N TYR A 60 -19.47 -12.70 30.41
CA TYR A 60 -18.35 -13.51 29.97
C TYR A 60 -17.24 -12.64 29.32
N LEU A 61 -16.02 -13.05 29.59
CA LEU A 61 -14.84 -12.61 28.86
C LEU A 61 -14.35 -13.78 27.98
N ASN A 62 -14.72 -13.75 26.72
CA ASN A 62 -14.45 -14.86 25.80
C ASN A 62 -12.98 -14.98 25.39
N ASP A 63 -12.27 -13.84 25.35
CA ASP A 63 -10.89 -13.80 24.89
C ASP A 63 -10.16 -12.59 25.49
N VAL A 64 -8.90 -12.80 25.89
CA VAL A 64 -7.95 -11.77 26.34
C VAL A 64 -6.76 -11.63 25.37
N LYS A 65 -6.85 -12.23 24.19
CA LYS A 65 -5.82 -12.08 23.17
C LYS A 65 -5.76 -10.66 22.66
N LEU A 66 -4.55 -10.24 22.31
CA LEU A 66 -4.33 -8.96 21.65
C LEU A 66 -5.19 -8.87 20.37
N GLN A 67 -5.92 -7.80 20.26
CA GLN A 67 -6.69 -7.45 19.07
C GLN A 67 -5.95 -6.37 18.30
N ILE A 68 -6.23 -6.22 17.00
CA ILE A 68 -5.60 -5.18 16.18
C ILE A 68 -5.76 -3.78 16.79
N LYS A 69 -6.89 -3.52 17.46
CA LYS A 69 -7.14 -2.24 18.15
C LYS A 69 -6.24 -1.97 19.35
N ASP A 70 -5.62 -3.02 19.92
CA ASP A 70 -4.79 -2.97 21.13
C ASP A 70 -3.30 -2.80 20.81
N ILE A 71 -2.92 -2.80 19.52
CA ILE A 71 -1.56 -2.59 19.05
C ILE A 71 -1.43 -1.25 18.34
N GLU A 72 -0.28 -0.62 18.52
CA GLU A 72 0.08 0.54 17.72
C GLU A 72 0.46 0.06 16.31
N TYR A 73 -0.15 0.64 15.30
CA TYR A 73 0.19 0.40 13.90
C TYR A 73 0.10 1.70 13.11
N HIS A 74 0.86 1.77 12.05
CA HIS A 74 0.83 2.92 11.16
C HIS A 74 -0.51 3.01 10.43
N LYS A 75 -1.23 4.10 10.66
CA LYS A 75 -2.49 4.41 9.97
C LYS A 75 -2.21 5.34 8.79
N ASN A 76 -3.02 5.21 7.74
CA ASN A 76 -2.96 6.08 6.56
C ASN A 76 -1.62 6.02 5.79
N MET A 77 -0.88 4.92 5.91
CA MET A 77 0.30 4.64 5.09
C MET A 77 -0.10 3.81 3.88
N PHE A 78 -0.35 4.44 2.77
CA PHE A 78 -0.67 3.82 1.49
C PHE A 78 -0.25 4.72 0.33
N GLN A 79 -0.21 4.17 -0.88
CA GLN A 79 0.02 4.90 -2.12
C GLN A 79 -1.10 4.64 -3.13
N SER A 80 -1.26 5.56 -4.07
CA SER A 80 -2.24 5.43 -5.15
C SER A 80 -1.80 4.38 -6.18
N GLU A 81 -2.76 3.70 -6.81
CA GLU A 81 -2.51 2.82 -7.96
C GLU A 81 -1.93 3.56 -9.18
N TYR A 82 -2.01 4.89 -9.20
CA TYR A 82 -1.41 5.74 -10.24
C TYR A 82 -0.01 6.26 -9.89
N ALA A 83 0.50 5.96 -8.69
CA ALA A 83 1.84 6.36 -8.31
C ALA A 83 2.90 5.62 -9.16
N SER A 84 3.96 6.32 -9.54
CA SER A 84 5.10 5.67 -10.20
C SER A 84 5.87 4.78 -9.21
N ILE A 85 6.64 3.83 -9.74
CA ILE A 85 7.51 2.99 -8.90
C ILE A 85 8.50 3.83 -8.10
N GLU A 86 9.02 4.89 -8.71
CA GLU A 86 9.93 5.84 -8.05
C GLU A 86 9.25 6.54 -6.87
N GLU A 87 8.02 7.03 -7.05
CA GLU A 87 7.26 7.64 -5.94
C GLU A 87 7.00 6.67 -4.80
N VAL A 88 6.67 5.43 -5.13
CA VAL A 88 6.46 4.37 -4.14
C VAL A 88 7.78 4.08 -3.41
N TYR A 89 8.90 3.98 -4.12
CA TYR A 89 10.21 3.77 -3.53
C TYR A 89 10.60 4.91 -2.58
N ASN A 90 10.51 6.17 -3.04
CA ASN A 90 10.83 7.34 -2.25
C ASN A 90 9.95 7.46 -1.00
N TYR A 91 8.66 7.08 -1.11
CA TYR A 91 7.76 7.00 0.03
C TYR A 91 8.19 5.94 1.04
N MET A 92 8.58 4.74 0.57
CA MET A 92 9.07 3.66 1.42
C MET A 92 10.36 4.05 2.15
N ASP A 93 11.32 4.64 1.44
CA ASP A 93 12.60 5.11 1.98
C ASP A 93 12.40 6.20 3.03
N LYS A 94 11.64 7.23 2.70
CA LYS A 94 11.33 8.34 3.62
C LYS A 94 10.68 7.88 4.93
N ASN A 95 9.82 6.86 4.87
CA ASN A 95 9.10 6.35 6.03
C ASN A 95 9.78 5.14 6.69
N ASN A 96 10.94 4.72 6.18
CA ASN A 96 11.70 3.55 6.64
C ASN A 96 10.82 2.28 6.71
N ILE A 97 10.06 2.02 5.66
CA ILE A 97 9.19 0.84 5.51
C ILE A 97 9.61 0.01 4.29
N THR A 98 9.39 -1.29 4.34
CA THR A 98 9.77 -2.25 3.28
C THR A 98 8.60 -2.71 2.40
N GLY A 99 7.42 -2.19 2.65
CA GLY A 99 6.22 -2.47 1.88
C GLY A 99 5.14 -1.44 2.14
N VAL A 100 4.33 -1.16 1.12
CA VAL A 100 3.26 -0.18 1.17
C VAL A 100 2.01 -0.70 0.48
N PRO A 101 0.82 -0.58 1.11
CA PRO A 101 -0.45 -0.87 0.47
C PRO A 101 -0.74 0.09 -0.69
N ILE A 102 -1.29 -0.43 -1.76
CA ILE A 102 -1.79 0.35 -2.90
C ILE A 102 -3.31 0.40 -2.85
N VAL A 103 -3.86 1.58 -3.08
CA VAL A 103 -5.30 1.81 -3.05
C VAL A 103 -5.80 2.44 -4.37
N ASP A 104 -7.07 2.20 -4.69
CA ASP A 104 -7.75 2.85 -5.81
C ASP A 104 -8.23 4.28 -5.44
N THR A 105 -8.85 4.97 -6.40
CA THR A 105 -9.43 6.32 -6.22
C THR A 105 -10.51 6.41 -5.14
N SER A 106 -11.08 5.28 -4.73
CA SER A 106 -12.06 5.17 -3.64
C SER A 106 -11.45 4.74 -2.32
N ASN A 107 -10.11 4.78 -2.20
CA ASN A 107 -9.33 4.31 -1.05
C ASN A 107 -9.56 2.82 -0.71
N ARG A 108 -9.93 1.98 -1.70
CA ARG A 108 -10.06 0.54 -1.49
C ARG A 108 -8.72 -0.13 -1.77
N PHE A 109 -8.36 -1.07 -0.91
CA PHE A 109 -7.15 -1.87 -1.05
C PHE A 109 -7.14 -2.63 -2.39
N LYS A 110 -6.03 -2.54 -3.11
CA LYS A 110 -5.77 -3.25 -4.37
C LYS A 110 -4.67 -4.29 -4.21
N ASP A 111 -3.52 -3.88 -3.72
CA ASP A 111 -2.33 -4.73 -3.61
C ASP A 111 -1.33 -4.19 -2.59
N ILE A 112 -0.23 -4.91 -2.38
CA ILE A 112 0.92 -4.46 -1.60
C ILE A 112 2.17 -4.51 -2.47
N ILE A 113 2.86 -3.39 -2.56
CA ILE A 113 4.19 -3.32 -3.17
C ILE A 113 5.25 -3.43 -2.07
N THR A 114 6.23 -4.32 -2.28
CA THR A 114 7.36 -4.49 -1.39
C THR A 114 8.68 -4.26 -2.11
N ALA A 115 9.76 -3.90 -1.38
CA ALA A 115 11.09 -3.76 -1.95
C ALA A 115 11.53 -5.02 -2.73
N LYS A 116 11.15 -6.21 -2.27
CA LYS A 116 11.41 -7.48 -2.97
C LYS A 116 10.72 -7.57 -4.33
N ILE A 117 9.46 -7.12 -4.43
CA ILE A 117 8.71 -7.10 -5.70
C ILE A 117 9.37 -6.12 -6.65
N MET A 118 9.73 -4.92 -6.19
CA MET A 118 10.40 -3.92 -7.02
C MET A 118 11.73 -4.42 -7.56
N LEU A 119 12.57 -5.04 -6.74
CA LEU A 119 13.83 -5.64 -7.17
C LEU A 119 13.61 -6.77 -8.19
N LYS A 120 12.61 -7.63 -7.94
CA LYS A 120 12.30 -8.72 -8.88
C LYS A 120 11.91 -8.18 -10.25
N GLU A 121 11.12 -7.13 -10.32
CA GLU A 121 10.73 -6.52 -11.60
C GLU A 121 11.91 -5.80 -12.28
N ALA A 122 12.76 -5.11 -11.50
CA ALA A 122 13.96 -4.45 -12.03
C ALA A 122 14.96 -5.42 -12.66
N PHE A 123 15.03 -6.68 -12.18
CA PHE A 123 15.91 -7.72 -12.71
C PHE A 123 15.24 -8.67 -13.73
N ARG A 124 13.99 -8.44 -14.09
CA ARG A 124 13.35 -9.18 -15.16
C ARG A 124 13.95 -8.77 -16.51
N SER A 125 14.41 -9.75 -17.26
CA SER A 125 14.96 -9.54 -18.62
C SER A 125 13.91 -9.15 -19.67
N ASP A 126 12.60 -9.26 -19.35
CA ASP A 126 11.48 -8.87 -20.21
C ASP A 126 11.09 -7.39 -20.06
N SER A 127 12.01 -6.56 -19.58
CA SER A 127 11.78 -5.12 -19.32
C SER A 127 11.65 -4.26 -20.59
N GLU A 128 11.69 -4.87 -21.77
CA GLU A 128 11.50 -4.15 -23.03
C GLU A 128 10.06 -3.65 -23.22
N ASN A 129 9.08 -4.32 -22.61
CA ASN A 129 7.65 -3.94 -22.72
C ASN A 129 7.18 -3.25 -21.46
N ILE A 130 6.80 -1.98 -21.56
CA ILE A 130 6.27 -1.19 -20.45
C ILE A 130 4.78 -0.90 -20.61
N TYR A 131 4.11 -0.73 -19.46
CA TYR A 131 2.77 -0.17 -19.35
C TYR A 131 2.76 0.89 -18.24
N THR A 132 2.53 2.14 -18.61
CA THR A 132 2.60 3.28 -17.68
C THR A 132 1.75 4.45 -18.19
N SER A 133 1.61 5.53 -17.40
CA SER A 133 1.02 6.77 -17.87
C SER A 133 2.05 7.71 -18.48
N TYR A 134 1.62 8.54 -19.41
CA TYR A 134 2.45 9.60 -20.00
C TYR A 134 3.00 10.54 -18.92
N ASP A 135 2.17 10.89 -17.94
CA ASP A 135 2.57 11.77 -16.83
C ASP A 135 3.65 11.14 -15.94
N ASN A 136 3.60 9.81 -15.72
CA ASN A 136 4.66 9.12 -14.98
C ASN A 136 6.00 9.16 -15.74
N ILE A 137 5.98 9.02 -17.06
CA ILE A 137 7.21 9.13 -17.89
C ILE A 137 7.80 10.53 -17.74
N LEU A 138 7.00 11.59 -17.94
CA LEU A 138 7.47 12.97 -17.81
C LEU A 138 8.06 13.24 -16.42
N LYS A 139 7.38 12.78 -15.39
CA LYS A 139 7.79 13.01 -14.01
C LYS A 139 9.08 12.28 -13.65
N THR A 140 9.16 10.98 -14.00
CA THR A 140 10.34 10.14 -13.68
C THR A 140 11.57 10.57 -14.47
N LEU A 141 11.40 11.01 -15.72
CA LEU A 141 12.51 11.47 -16.57
C LEU A 141 12.78 12.98 -16.44
N GLU A 142 12.02 13.70 -15.61
CA GLU A 142 12.08 15.16 -15.50
C GLU A 142 11.99 15.84 -16.89
N GLY A 143 11.19 15.23 -17.77
CA GLY A 143 11.04 15.66 -19.16
C GLY A 143 9.93 16.67 -19.38
N SER A 144 9.93 17.28 -20.56
CA SER A 144 8.87 18.17 -21.05
C SER A 144 8.12 17.53 -22.22
N ALA A 145 6.81 17.79 -22.32
CA ALA A 145 6.00 17.30 -23.43
C ALA A 145 6.09 18.31 -24.60
N VAL A 146 6.49 17.81 -25.77
CA VAL A 146 6.38 18.57 -27.04
C VAL A 146 5.00 18.33 -27.65
N LEU A 147 4.63 17.06 -27.84
CA LEU A 147 3.33 16.63 -28.33
C LEU A 147 2.76 15.54 -27.42
N ARG A 148 1.46 15.56 -27.22
CA ARG A 148 0.76 14.55 -26.38
C ARG A 148 -0.53 14.09 -27.06
N PHE A 149 -0.64 12.79 -27.29
CA PHE A 149 -1.82 12.18 -27.89
C PHE A 149 -2.53 11.24 -26.90
N ASP A 150 -1.77 10.36 -26.25
CA ASP A 150 -2.29 9.33 -25.35
C ASP A 150 -1.97 9.64 -23.88
N SER A 151 -2.86 9.26 -22.97
CA SER A 151 -2.62 9.33 -21.52
C SER A 151 -1.96 8.06 -20.98
N GLU A 152 -2.22 6.92 -21.61
CA GLU A 152 -1.63 5.61 -21.26
C GLU A 152 -0.67 5.15 -22.36
N ILE A 153 0.50 4.74 -21.93
CA ILE A 153 1.60 4.30 -22.80
C ILE A 153 1.86 2.82 -22.55
N LYS A 154 1.71 2.02 -23.62
CA LYS A 154 2.06 0.60 -23.62
C LYS A 154 2.86 0.31 -24.87
N GLY A 155 4.06 -0.27 -24.71
CA GLY A 155 4.91 -0.59 -25.87
C GLY A 155 6.28 -1.10 -25.49
N ASN A 156 7.06 -1.42 -26.52
CA ASN A 156 8.42 -1.93 -26.39
C ASN A 156 9.42 -0.78 -26.36
N VAL A 157 10.23 -0.71 -25.32
CA VAL A 157 11.23 0.35 -25.16
C VAL A 157 12.54 -0.08 -25.83
N THR A 158 13.05 0.77 -26.70
CA THR A 158 14.37 0.58 -27.35
C THR A 158 15.19 1.87 -27.26
N ALA A 159 16.39 1.77 -26.69
CA ALA A 159 17.37 2.86 -26.72
C ALA A 159 18.26 2.72 -27.97
N VAL A 160 18.28 3.78 -28.78
CA VAL A 160 19.02 3.76 -30.04
C VAL A 160 20.48 4.14 -29.81
N THR A 161 21.34 3.13 -29.76
CA THR A 161 22.80 3.27 -29.56
C THR A 161 23.61 3.12 -30.85
N PHE A 162 23.01 2.58 -31.91
CA PHE A 162 23.67 2.32 -33.21
C PHE A 162 23.62 3.53 -34.14
N LYS A 163 24.43 3.45 -35.26
CA LYS A 163 24.33 4.42 -36.34
C LYS A 163 22.95 4.34 -37.01
N SER A 164 22.44 5.47 -37.51
CA SER A 164 21.11 5.59 -38.11
C SER A 164 20.82 4.56 -39.20
N THR A 165 21.75 4.41 -40.15
CA THR A 165 21.62 3.45 -41.26
C THR A 165 21.49 2.01 -40.78
N THR A 166 22.27 1.61 -39.78
CA THR A 166 22.25 0.25 -39.25
C THR A 166 20.98 0.00 -38.42
N PHE A 167 20.45 1.03 -37.77
CA PHE A 167 19.24 0.92 -36.97
C PHE A 167 18.01 0.70 -37.85
N ILE A 168 17.80 1.56 -38.85
CA ILE A 168 16.65 1.50 -39.75
C ILE A 168 16.60 0.17 -40.52
N GLU A 169 17.76 -0.34 -40.96
CA GLU A 169 17.83 -1.62 -41.67
C GLU A 169 17.53 -2.86 -40.81
N LYS A 170 17.90 -2.82 -39.54
CA LYS A 170 17.83 -3.99 -38.65
C LYS A 170 16.58 -4.03 -37.75
N PHE A 171 16.01 -2.88 -37.48
CA PHE A 171 14.89 -2.73 -36.54
C PHE A 171 13.72 -2.00 -37.22
N PRO A 172 12.85 -2.74 -37.93
CA PRO A 172 11.65 -2.14 -38.50
C PRO A 172 10.76 -1.62 -37.35
N LEU A 173 10.48 -0.32 -37.41
CA LEU A 173 9.66 0.37 -36.42
C LEU A 173 8.18 0.05 -36.60
N SER A 174 7.46 -0.03 -35.48
CA SER A 174 6.03 -0.31 -35.39
C SER A 174 5.29 0.70 -34.49
N GLU A 175 3.98 0.75 -34.60
CA GLU A 175 3.12 1.60 -33.77
C GLU A 175 3.17 1.27 -32.27
N ASN A 176 3.79 0.15 -31.87
CA ASN A 176 3.96 -0.26 -30.48
C ASN A 176 5.35 0.08 -29.91
N ASP A 177 6.20 0.73 -30.69
CA ASP A 177 7.57 0.99 -30.26
C ASP A 177 7.67 2.33 -29.51
N ILE A 178 8.49 2.31 -28.47
CA ILE A 178 8.88 3.47 -27.67
C ILE A 178 10.38 3.63 -27.88
N LEU A 179 10.79 4.71 -28.53
CA LEU A 179 12.19 4.96 -28.81
C LEU A 179 12.79 6.01 -27.87
N ILE A 180 13.98 5.71 -27.37
CA ILE A 180 14.83 6.68 -26.68
C ILE A 180 16.00 6.99 -27.62
N VAL A 181 16.10 8.24 -28.07
CA VAL A 181 17.08 8.67 -29.06
C VAL A 181 17.73 9.99 -28.63
N GLY A 182 19.00 10.15 -28.96
CA GLY A 182 19.69 11.43 -28.86
C GLY A 182 19.45 12.31 -30.09
N ASP A 183 20.36 13.27 -30.31
CA ASP A 183 20.35 14.19 -31.49
C ASP A 183 20.65 13.44 -32.80
N ARG A 184 19.66 12.77 -33.36
CA ARG A 184 19.75 11.99 -34.58
C ARG A 184 18.54 12.21 -35.48
N HIS A 185 18.56 13.31 -36.24
CA HIS A 185 17.44 13.74 -37.09
C HIS A 185 16.86 12.64 -37.98
N SER A 186 17.69 11.83 -38.64
CA SER A 186 17.21 10.77 -39.55
C SER A 186 16.39 9.67 -38.81
N ILE A 187 16.69 9.38 -37.53
CA ILE A 187 15.96 8.41 -36.76
C ILE A 187 14.66 9.04 -36.24
N ILE A 188 14.70 10.32 -35.90
CA ILE A 188 13.51 11.08 -35.45
C ILE A 188 12.51 11.14 -36.61
N GLU A 189 12.94 11.48 -37.84
CA GLU A 189 12.08 11.51 -39.02
C GLU A 189 11.46 10.14 -39.33
N ASP A 190 12.26 9.06 -39.25
CA ASP A 190 11.79 7.71 -39.47
C ASP A 190 10.79 7.26 -38.41
N ALA A 191 11.05 7.57 -37.13
CA ALA A 191 10.15 7.30 -36.02
C ALA A 191 8.79 8.00 -36.16
N VAL A 192 8.79 9.27 -36.51
CA VAL A 192 7.57 10.06 -36.75
C VAL A 192 6.82 9.48 -37.97
N SER A 193 7.51 9.18 -39.05
CA SER A 193 6.90 8.58 -40.25
C SER A 193 6.30 7.21 -40.00
N SER A 194 6.90 6.42 -39.11
CA SER A 194 6.44 5.10 -38.71
C SER A 194 5.30 5.13 -37.64
N LYS A 195 4.92 6.33 -37.19
CA LYS A 195 3.86 6.53 -36.18
C LYS A 195 4.05 5.71 -34.92
N ILE A 196 5.28 5.68 -34.40
CA ILE A 196 5.59 4.93 -33.19
C ILE A 196 4.78 5.44 -31.99
N LYS A 197 4.68 4.63 -30.94
CA LYS A 197 3.86 4.92 -29.75
C LYS A 197 4.37 6.13 -28.96
N LEU A 198 5.69 6.23 -28.79
CA LEU A 198 6.32 7.34 -28.07
C LEU A 198 7.77 7.53 -28.55
N LEU A 199 8.12 8.80 -28.71
CA LEU A 199 9.50 9.21 -28.98
C LEU A 199 10.02 10.03 -27.79
N ILE A 200 11.09 9.56 -27.16
CA ILE A 200 11.79 10.23 -26.08
C ILE A 200 13.12 10.72 -26.61
N ILE A 201 13.30 12.04 -26.66
CA ILE A 201 14.51 12.66 -27.19
C ILE A 201 15.34 13.16 -26.01
N THR A 202 16.61 12.78 -25.97
CA THR A 202 17.56 13.12 -24.91
C THR A 202 18.63 14.08 -25.43
N GLY A 203 19.28 14.83 -24.55
CA GLY A 203 20.42 15.69 -24.92
C GLY A 203 20.11 17.17 -24.98
N ASP A 204 19.01 17.63 -24.37
CA ASP A 204 18.66 19.07 -24.24
C ASP A 204 18.60 19.81 -25.58
N ASN A 205 18.07 19.13 -26.61
CA ASN A 205 17.94 19.71 -27.94
C ASN A 205 16.58 20.37 -28.12
N ASP A 206 16.57 21.61 -28.58
CA ASP A 206 15.35 22.34 -28.99
C ASP A 206 14.73 21.64 -30.22
N ILE A 207 13.63 20.94 -29.99
CA ILE A 207 12.86 20.34 -31.08
C ILE A 207 11.73 21.28 -31.43
N LYS A 208 11.69 21.70 -32.70
CA LYS A 208 10.59 22.50 -33.20
C LYS A 208 9.38 21.61 -33.47
N GLU A 209 8.18 22.10 -33.12
CA GLU A 209 6.90 21.42 -33.39
C GLU A 209 6.66 21.12 -34.87
N GLU A 210 7.47 21.65 -35.78
CA GLU A 210 7.37 21.52 -37.24
C GLU A 210 8.05 20.25 -37.77
N HIS A 211 8.66 19.42 -36.92
CA HIS A 211 9.23 18.11 -37.23
C HIS A 211 8.33 17.02 -36.66
#